data_2d463117953481adce7d85a9a8e135c7
#
_entry.id   2d463117953481adce7d85a9a8e135c7
#
_cell.length_a   1.000
_cell.length_b   1.000
_cell.length_c   1.000
_cell.angle_alpha   90.00
_cell.angle_beta   90.00
_cell.angle_gamma   90.00
#
_symmetry.space_group_name_H-M   'P 1'
#
loop_
_entity.id
_entity.type
_entity.pdbx_description
1 polymer ?
#
loop_
_entity_poly.entity_id
_entity_poly.type
_entity_poly.pdbx_seq_one_letter_code
_entity_poly.pdbx_strand_id
1 'polypeptide(L)'
;MGDVNSKTVYFTAPRQVELREEPLPALGTDDVLVETICSAVSAGTEMLVYQGRFPRDLETDSFISGLRGGFEYPLAYGYACVGIIRETGKQVDRSLRDKSVFAFQPHTSHFILQPSSLILLPDGFSPETACFLP
;
A
#
# COMPACT_ATOMS: atom_id res chain seq x y z
N MET A 1 19.02 -11.95 -4.22
CA MET A 1 17.94 -11.37 -3.41
C MET A 1 17.18 -12.47 -2.70
N GLY A 2 17.05 -12.39 -1.40
CA GLY A 2 16.20 -13.29 -0.64
C GLY A 2 14.73 -13.05 -0.96
N ASP A 3 13.93 -14.10 -0.83
CA ASP A 3 12.48 -13.94 -0.93
C ASP A 3 11.99 -13.01 0.17
N VAL A 4 11.34 -11.91 -0.21
CA VAL A 4 10.75 -10.96 0.72
C VAL A 4 9.28 -11.32 0.89
N ASN A 5 8.87 -11.54 2.14
CA ASN A 5 7.47 -11.71 2.47
C ASN A 5 6.87 -10.37 2.92
N SER A 6 5.66 -10.11 2.49
CA SER A 6 4.88 -8.96 2.93
C SER A 6 3.87 -9.40 3.98
N LYS A 7 3.71 -8.57 5.01
CA LYS A 7 2.63 -8.72 5.99
C LYS A 7 1.56 -7.70 5.68
N THR A 8 0.35 -8.17 5.41
CA THR A 8 -0.77 -7.34 4.96
C THR A 8 -1.96 -7.53 5.89
N VAL A 9 -2.61 -6.43 6.22
CA VAL A 9 -3.86 -6.44 7.00
C VAL A 9 -5.02 -6.74 6.07
N TYR A 10 -5.78 -7.80 6.37
CA TYR A 10 -7.00 -8.16 5.67
C TYR A 10 -8.21 -7.95 6.57
N PHE A 11 -9.26 -7.38 6.00
CA PHE A 11 -10.60 -7.39 6.60
C PHE A 11 -11.25 -8.71 6.18
N THR A 12 -11.50 -9.58 7.14
CA THR A 12 -11.95 -10.96 6.86
C THR A 12 -13.45 -11.15 7.01
N ALA A 13 -14.08 -10.32 7.81
CA ALA A 13 -15.51 -10.28 8.06
C ALA A 13 -15.83 -8.95 8.77
N PRO A 14 -17.12 -8.59 8.95
CA PRO A 14 -17.46 -7.41 9.74
C PRO A 14 -16.79 -7.45 11.12
N ARG A 15 -16.05 -6.40 11.46
CA ARG A 15 -15.33 -6.23 12.73
C ARG A 15 -14.23 -7.27 12.99
N GLN A 16 -13.72 -7.87 11.92
CA GLN A 16 -12.62 -8.82 12.01
C GLN A 16 -11.51 -8.46 11.04
N VAL A 17 -10.29 -8.45 11.54
CA VAL A 17 -9.08 -8.26 10.75
C VAL A 17 -8.09 -9.37 11.03
N GLU A 18 -7.28 -9.68 10.04
CA GLU A 18 -6.24 -10.69 10.12
C GLU A 18 -4.97 -10.17 9.46
N LEU A 19 -3.83 -10.44 10.10
CA LEU A 19 -2.53 -10.16 9.49
C LEU A 19 -2.07 -11.40 8.74
N ARG A 20 -1.89 -11.28 7.43
CA ARG A 20 -1.43 -12.38 6.57
C ARG A 20 -0.03 -12.10 6.07
N GLU A 21 0.78 -13.13 6.07
CA GLU A 21 2.10 -13.10 5.45
C GLU A 21 2.02 -13.72 4.06
N GLU A 22 2.46 -12.97 3.06
CA GLU A 22 2.38 -13.37 1.66
C GLU A 22 3.73 -13.15 0.98
N PRO A 23 4.17 -14.06 0.11
CA PRO A 23 5.38 -13.84 -0.67
C PRO A 23 5.14 -12.70 -1.68
N LEU A 24 6.13 -11.84 -1.83
CA LEU A 24 6.13 -10.87 -2.91
C LEU A 24 6.60 -11.52 -4.21
N PRO A 25 6.06 -11.08 -5.36
CA PRO A 25 6.58 -11.52 -6.65
C PRO A 25 8.01 -11.04 -6.85
N ALA A 26 8.70 -11.61 -7.83
CA ALA A 26 10.03 -11.13 -8.21
C ALA A 26 9.94 -9.68 -8.71
N LEU A 27 10.97 -8.88 -8.37
CA LEU A 27 11.04 -7.49 -8.80
C LEU A 27 11.17 -7.40 -10.32
N GLY A 28 10.23 -6.73 -10.95
CA GLY A 28 10.26 -6.47 -12.39
C GLY A 28 11.32 -5.44 -12.76
N THR A 29 11.68 -5.40 -14.04
CA THR A 29 12.72 -4.49 -14.54
C THR A 29 12.36 -3.02 -14.39
N ASP A 30 11.06 -2.70 -14.42
CA ASP A 30 10.53 -1.34 -14.35
C ASP A 30 9.94 -1.00 -12.99
N ASP A 31 10.07 -1.90 -12.03
CA ASP A 31 9.43 -1.78 -10.72
C ASP A 31 10.41 -1.37 -9.62
N VAL A 32 9.86 -0.93 -8.51
CA VAL A 32 10.60 -0.70 -7.28
C VAL A 32 9.98 -1.47 -6.14
N LEU A 33 10.82 -1.91 -5.21
CA LEU A 33 10.39 -2.50 -3.95
C LEU A 33 10.38 -1.43 -2.87
N VAL A 34 9.24 -1.26 -2.23
CA VAL A 34 9.05 -0.28 -1.15
C VAL A 34 8.85 -1.02 0.16
N GLU A 35 9.58 -0.59 1.18
CA GLU A 35 9.36 -1.00 2.57
C GLU A 35 8.57 0.09 3.28
N THR A 36 7.42 -0.26 3.81
CA THR A 36 6.53 0.68 4.50
C THR A 36 7.14 1.12 5.83
N ILE A 37 7.12 2.43 6.08
CA ILE A 37 7.46 3.01 7.39
C ILE A 37 6.20 3.12 8.25
N CYS A 38 5.13 3.67 7.67
CA CYS A 38 3.85 3.84 8.34
C CYS A 38 2.72 3.93 7.32
N SER A 39 1.52 3.64 7.79
CA SER A 39 0.29 3.86 7.04
C SER A 39 -0.77 4.45 7.96
N ALA A 40 -1.66 5.27 7.41
CA ALA A 40 -2.72 5.89 8.17
C ALA A 40 -4.06 5.18 7.93
N VAL A 41 -4.81 4.98 9.01
CA VAL A 41 -6.16 4.43 8.94
C VAL A 41 -7.15 5.59 8.76
N SER A 42 -7.98 5.50 7.73
CA SER A 42 -9.09 6.43 7.54
C SER A 42 -10.22 6.10 8.50
N ALA A 43 -10.52 7.00 9.41
CA ALA A 43 -11.62 6.83 10.36
C ALA A 43 -13.00 6.81 9.68
N GLY A 44 -13.14 7.40 8.50
CA GLY A 44 -14.37 7.36 7.71
C GLY A 44 -14.48 6.10 6.87
N THR A 45 -13.73 6.05 5.79
CA THR A 45 -13.87 5.02 4.75
C THR A 45 -13.50 3.62 5.23
N GLU A 46 -12.35 3.48 5.91
CA GLU A 46 -11.89 2.17 6.36
C GLU A 46 -12.78 1.61 7.49
N MET A 47 -13.36 2.48 8.30
CA MET A 47 -14.30 2.04 9.33
C MET A 47 -15.60 1.50 8.71
N LEU A 48 -16.03 2.02 7.56
CA LEU A 48 -17.16 1.44 6.83
C LEU A 48 -16.83 0.02 6.35
N VAL A 49 -15.63 -0.19 5.84
CA VAL A 49 -15.16 -1.53 5.45
C VAL A 49 -15.10 -2.45 6.66
N TYR A 50 -14.53 -1.98 7.76
CA TYR A 50 -14.41 -2.75 9.00
C TYR A 50 -15.78 -3.16 9.54
N GLN A 51 -16.77 -2.27 9.48
CA GLN A 51 -18.11 -2.53 10.01
C GLN A 51 -19.01 -3.31 9.04
N GLY A 52 -18.56 -3.54 7.81
CA GLY A 52 -19.37 -4.17 6.78
C GLY A 52 -20.48 -3.28 6.25
N ARG A 53 -20.31 -1.96 6.32
CA ARG A 53 -21.31 -0.95 5.92
C ARG A 53 -21.00 -0.26 4.61
N PHE A 54 -20.11 -0.80 3.81
CA PHE A 54 -19.82 -0.21 2.51
C PHE A 54 -21.00 -0.47 1.55
N PRO A 55 -21.37 0.51 0.70
CA PRO A 55 -22.41 0.31 -0.30
C PRO A 55 -21.97 -0.76 -1.30
N ARG A 56 -22.79 -1.79 -1.48
CA ARG A 56 -22.49 -2.90 -2.40
C ARG A 56 -22.46 -2.46 -3.86
N ASP A 57 -23.05 -1.30 -4.15
CA ASP A 57 -23.20 -0.75 -5.50
C ASP A 57 -22.13 0.30 -5.86
N LEU A 58 -21.23 0.65 -4.93
CA LEU A 58 -20.10 1.47 -5.28
C LEU A 58 -19.12 0.63 -6.09
N GLU A 59 -18.99 0.99 -7.36
CA GLU A 59 -17.83 0.55 -8.11
C GLU A 59 -16.58 0.93 -7.32
N THR A 60 -15.66 -0.01 -7.20
CA THR A 60 -14.38 0.26 -6.58
C THR A 60 -13.81 1.53 -7.19
N ASP A 61 -13.57 2.52 -6.36
CA ASP A 61 -12.98 3.76 -6.83
C ASP A 61 -11.70 3.42 -7.57
N SER A 62 -11.70 3.67 -8.88
CA SER A 62 -10.55 3.36 -9.74
C SER A 62 -9.27 4.11 -9.32
N PHE A 63 -9.39 5.07 -8.41
CA PHE A 63 -8.26 5.80 -7.86
C PHE A 63 -7.52 5.04 -6.75
N ILE A 64 -8.12 3.98 -6.20
CA ILE A 64 -7.45 3.17 -5.18
C ILE A 64 -6.79 1.97 -5.85
N SER A 65 -5.56 2.17 -6.30
CA SER A 65 -4.78 1.15 -7.01
C SER A 65 -4.45 -0.09 -6.16
N GLY A 66 -4.63 0.00 -4.86
CA GLY A 66 -4.36 -1.10 -3.93
C GLY A 66 -5.56 -2.00 -3.63
N LEU A 67 -6.75 -1.64 -4.12
CA LEU A 67 -7.94 -2.47 -3.90
C LEU A 67 -7.99 -3.59 -4.94
N ARG A 68 -7.80 -4.82 -4.49
CA ARG A 68 -7.90 -6.01 -5.32
C ARG A 68 -9.30 -6.58 -5.27
N GLY A 69 -10.03 -6.50 -6.37
CA GLY A 69 -11.40 -6.98 -6.47
C GLY A 69 -12.43 -6.00 -5.91
N GLY A 70 -13.67 -6.44 -5.78
CA GLY A 70 -14.75 -5.65 -5.21
C GLY A 70 -14.69 -5.57 -3.69
N PHE A 71 -15.67 -4.89 -3.07
CA PHE A 71 -15.83 -4.83 -1.63
C PHE A 71 -16.38 -6.16 -1.09
N GLU A 72 -15.61 -7.23 -1.21
CA GLU A 72 -15.96 -8.55 -0.70
C GLU A 72 -14.89 -9.03 0.28
N TYR A 73 -15.32 -9.59 1.40
CA TYR A 73 -14.39 -10.21 2.33
C TYR A 73 -13.84 -11.55 1.81
N PRO A 74 -12.58 -11.87 2.04
CA PRO A 74 -11.56 -11.03 2.66
C PRO A 74 -11.02 -9.99 1.67
N LEU A 75 -10.70 -8.78 2.16
CA LEU A 75 -10.06 -7.76 1.33
C LEU A 75 -8.99 -7.00 2.10
N ALA A 76 -7.97 -6.57 1.38
CA ALA A 76 -7.00 -5.60 1.87
C ALA A 76 -7.43 -4.21 1.36
N TYR A 77 -7.59 -3.27 2.28
CA TYR A 77 -8.06 -1.94 1.95
C TYR A 77 -7.29 -0.89 2.74
N GLY A 78 -6.95 0.20 2.08
CA GLY A 78 -6.26 1.34 2.62
C GLY A 78 -5.73 2.19 1.47
N TYR A 79 -5.36 3.45 1.73
CA TYR A 79 -4.92 4.33 0.65
C TYR A 79 -3.87 5.36 1.07
N ALA A 80 -3.31 5.24 2.26
CA ALA A 80 -2.33 6.18 2.76
C ALA A 80 -1.14 5.44 3.35
N CYS A 81 -0.11 5.24 2.53
CA CYS A 81 1.08 4.49 2.90
C CYS A 81 2.32 5.31 2.57
N VAL A 82 3.25 5.36 3.51
CA VAL A 82 4.57 5.99 3.31
C VAL A 82 5.65 4.95 3.52
N GLY A 83 6.60 4.91 2.61
CA GLY A 83 7.69 3.95 2.68
C GLY A 83 8.98 4.48 2.09
N ILE A 84 9.98 3.61 2.04
CA ILE A 84 11.29 3.89 1.46
C ILE A 84 11.53 2.88 0.34
N ILE A 85 12.00 3.37 -0.81
CA ILE A 85 12.41 2.52 -1.91
C ILE A 85 13.68 1.78 -1.49
N ARG A 86 13.60 0.45 -1.40
CA ARG A 86 14.73 -0.39 -1.00
C ARG A 86 15.49 -0.97 -2.18
N GLU A 87 14.78 -1.27 -3.26
CA GLU A 87 15.37 -1.85 -4.45
C GLU A 87 14.72 -1.28 -5.70
N THR A 88 15.50 -1.19 -6.76
CA THR A 88 15.06 -0.71 -8.08
C THR A 88 15.29 -1.79 -9.12
N GLY A 89 14.33 -1.96 -10.02
CA GLY A 89 14.48 -2.80 -11.19
C GLY A 89 15.58 -2.27 -12.12
N LYS A 90 16.06 -3.13 -13.03
CA LYS A 90 17.22 -2.83 -13.87
C LYS A 90 17.05 -1.59 -14.75
N GLN A 91 15.83 -1.25 -15.14
CA GLN A 91 15.53 -0.10 -15.99
C GLN A 91 15.09 1.13 -15.19
N VAL A 92 15.01 1.01 -13.89
CA VAL A 92 14.64 2.13 -13.00
C VAL A 92 15.90 2.92 -12.63
N ASP A 93 15.76 4.23 -12.54
CA ASP A 93 16.85 5.09 -12.07
C ASP A 93 17.25 4.71 -10.64
N ARG A 94 18.50 4.31 -10.47
CA ARG A 94 19.05 3.91 -9.16
C ARG A 94 19.05 5.03 -8.12
N SER A 95 18.98 6.28 -8.56
CA SER A 95 18.92 7.42 -7.64
C SER A 95 17.63 7.46 -6.82
N LEU A 96 16.61 6.70 -7.22
CA LEU A 96 15.38 6.55 -6.45
C LEU A 96 15.55 5.68 -5.20
N ARG A 97 16.61 4.88 -5.13
CA ARG A 97 16.89 4.05 -3.95
C ARG A 97 17.08 4.93 -2.72
N ASP A 98 16.53 4.48 -1.61
CA ASP A 98 16.52 5.18 -0.32
C ASP A 98 15.70 6.47 -0.26
N LYS A 99 14.92 6.75 -1.30
CA LYS A 99 13.97 7.87 -1.30
C LYS A 99 12.68 7.50 -0.59
N SER A 100 12.14 8.48 0.14
CA SER A 100 10.82 8.35 0.78
C SER A 100 9.71 8.61 -0.23
N VAL A 101 8.67 7.80 -0.19
CA VAL A 101 7.55 7.86 -1.13
C VAL A 101 6.22 7.71 -0.40
N PHE A 102 5.19 8.32 -0.98
CA PHE A 102 3.79 8.09 -0.64
C PHE A 102 3.16 7.21 -1.72
N ALA A 103 2.29 6.28 -1.32
CA ALA A 103 1.55 5.44 -2.23
C ALA A 103 0.12 5.18 -1.73
N PHE A 104 -0.81 5.02 -2.68
CA PHE A 104 -2.16 4.57 -2.40
C PHE A 104 -2.15 3.05 -2.30
N GLN A 105 -1.86 2.55 -1.12
CA GLN A 105 -1.72 1.11 -0.85
C GLN A 105 -2.48 0.70 0.40
N PRO A 106 -2.95 -0.55 0.47
CA PRO A 106 -3.43 -1.13 1.71
C PRO A 106 -2.34 -1.13 2.79
N HIS A 107 -2.71 -1.46 4.02
CA HIS A 107 -1.75 -1.59 5.13
C HIS A 107 -0.93 -2.86 4.93
N THR A 108 0.27 -2.68 4.39
CA THR A 108 1.19 -3.77 4.06
C THR A 108 2.63 -3.36 4.36
N SER A 109 3.45 -4.31 4.77
CA SER A 109 4.84 -4.03 5.14
C SER A 109 5.76 -3.76 3.95
N HIS A 110 5.48 -4.40 2.83
CA HIS A 110 6.25 -4.27 1.59
C HIS A 110 5.34 -4.34 0.39
N PHE A 111 5.69 -3.62 -0.67
CA PHE A 111 4.94 -3.69 -1.93
C PHE A 111 5.83 -3.35 -3.10
N ILE A 112 5.40 -3.77 -4.28
CA ILE A 112 6.09 -3.53 -5.54
C ILE A 112 5.17 -2.70 -6.44
N LEU A 113 5.67 -1.56 -6.91
CA LEU A 113 4.97 -0.67 -7.84
C LEU A 113 5.94 -0.11 -8.87
N GLN A 114 5.39 0.39 -9.97
CA GLN A 114 6.15 1.23 -10.89
C GLN A 114 6.34 2.62 -10.28
N PRO A 115 7.45 3.30 -10.56
CA PRO A 115 7.71 4.65 -10.03
C PRO A 115 6.61 5.65 -10.36
N SER A 116 5.92 5.51 -11.48
CA SER A 116 4.80 6.37 -11.88
C SER A 116 3.61 6.31 -10.93
N SER A 117 3.50 5.25 -10.13
CA SER A 117 2.44 5.08 -9.13
C SER A 117 2.82 5.62 -7.76
N LEU A 118 4.00 6.20 -7.62
CA LEU A 118 4.54 6.72 -6.36
C LEU A 118 4.62 8.24 -6.40
N ILE A 119 4.48 8.85 -5.23
CA ILE A 119 4.73 10.28 -5.04
C ILE A 119 6.01 10.40 -4.22
N LEU A 120 7.07 10.96 -4.83
CA LEU A 120 8.31 11.23 -4.12
C LEU A 120 8.08 12.33 -3.08
N LEU A 121 8.54 12.08 -1.86
CA LEU A 121 8.47 13.04 -0.77
C LEU A 121 9.76 13.88 -0.73
N PRO A 122 9.66 15.16 -0.35
CA PRO A 122 10.86 15.96 -0.11
C PRO A 122 11.73 15.37 0.99
N ASP A 123 13.05 15.54 0.88
CA ASP A 123 13.98 15.11 1.90
C ASP A 123 13.64 15.77 3.25
N GLY A 124 13.64 14.95 4.31
CA GLY A 124 13.33 15.43 5.65
C GLY A 124 11.84 15.60 5.95
N PHE A 125 10.95 15.27 5.01
CA PHE A 125 9.51 15.30 5.26
C PHE A 125 9.11 14.17 6.22
N SER A 126 8.34 14.52 7.26
CA SER A 126 7.90 13.53 8.26
C SER A 126 7.00 12.47 7.63
N PRO A 127 7.33 11.17 7.77
CA PRO A 127 6.46 10.10 7.27
C PRO A 127 5.06 10.15 7.87
N GLU A 128 4.94 10.44 9.15
CA GLU A 128 3.66 10.51 9.85
C GLU A 128 2.79 11.65 9.28
N THR A 129 3.39 12.78 8.96
CA THR A 129 2.69 13.89 8.31
C THR A 129 2.28 13.53 6.88
N ALA A 130 3.16 12.86 6.15
CA ALA A 130 2.92 12.47 4.76
C ALA A 130 1.74 11.49 4.63
N CYS A 131 1.47 10.66 5.62
CA CYS A 131 0.32 9.76 5.63
C CYS A 131 -1.04 10.47 5.54
N PHE A 132 -1.08 11.77 5.81
CA PHE A 132 -2.31 12.59 5.76
C PHE A 132 -2.41 13.43 4.49
N LEU A 133 -1.62 13.14 3.45
CA LEU A 133 -1.69 13.87 2.19
C LEU A 133 -3.00 13.70 1.41
N PRO A 134 -3.68 12.52 1.41
CA PRO A 134 -4.97 12.36 0.73
C PRO A 134 -6.11 13.03 1.47
#